data_0c2e958af84a30d417118aff5b48354e
#
_entry.id   0c2e958af84a30d417118aff5b48354e
#
_cell.length_a   1.000
_cell.length_b   1.000
_cell.length_c   1.000
_cell.angle_alpha   90.00
_cell.angle_beta   90.00
_cell.angle_gamma   90.00
#
_symmetry.space_group_name_H-M   'P 1'
#
loop_
_entity.id
_entity.type
_entity.pdbx_description
1 polymer ?
#
loop_
_entity_poly.entity_id
_entity_poly.type
_entity_poly.pdbx_seq_one_letter_code
_entity_poly.pdbx_strand_id
1 'polypeptide(L)'
;GVFNQLILHQKEDFRMRARTKKPPLDPVNAALSFLYAIMTTAYTSALESVGLDSCYGFYHALRSGRSSLSCDLIEETRCIAERIVLTQINLKILTRKDFEFQESGAVLLNADGRKKILTAWQERKRSIMTHPYLNEKIETGLLPYAQSALLAKYIRGEIEEYPCFLMK
;
A
#
# COMPACT_ATOMS: atom_id res chain seq x y z
N GLY A 1 3.45 -18.40 6.33
CA GLY A 1 2.13 -17.77 6.23
C GLY A 1 1.60 -17.82 4.81
N VAL A 2 0.33 -17.44 4.62
CA VAL A 2 -0.37 -17.50 3.32
C VAL A 2 0.39 -16.78 2.21
N PHE A 3 1.02 -15.64 2.50
CA PHE A 3 1.78 -14.86 1.51
C PHE A 3 2.85 -15.70 0.79
N ASN A 4 3.60 -16.52 1.54
CA ASN A 4 4.64 -17.38 0.95
C ASN A 4 4.08 -18.46 0.01
N GLN A 5 2.82 -18.89 0.19
CA GLN A 5 2.17 -19.86 -0.69
C GLN A 5 1.82 -19.25 -2.06
N LEU A 6 1.63 -17.94 -2.10
CA LEU A 6 1.34 -17.18 -3.32
C LEU A 6 2.60 -16.85 -4.14
N ILE A 7 3.78 -17.04 -3.56
CA ILE A 7 5.06 -16.92 -4.27
C ILE A 7 5.30 -18.22 -5.02
N LEU A 8 5.14 -18.18 -6.34
CA LEU A 8 5.26 -19.36 -7.21
C LEU A 8 6.70 -19.58 -7.69
N HIS A 9 7.45 -18.48 -7.87
CA HIS A 9 8.82 -18.47 -8.36
C HIS A 9 9.76 -17.78 -7.37
N GLN A 10 11.07 -18.08 -7.42
CA GLN A 10 12.11 -17.45 -6.58
C GLN A 10 11.84 -17.62 -5.06
N LYS A 11 11.30 -18.76 -4.64
CA LYS A 11 10.86 -19.02 -3.26
C LYS A 11 11.97 -18.87 -2.22
N GLU A 12 13.21 -19.21 -2.59
CA GLU A 12 14.36 -19.13 -1.70
C GLU A 12 14.76 -17.67 -1.42
N ASP A 13 14.70 -16.81 -2.45
CA ASP A 13 15.08 -15.41 -2.35
C ASP A 13 14.01 -14.53 -1.70
N PHE A 14 12.72 -14.91 -1.84
CA PHE A 14 11.56 -14.09 -1.43
C PHE A 14 10.74 -14.73 -0.31
N ARG A 15 11.40 -15.41 0.63
CA ARG A 15 10.72 -15.98 1.78
C ARG A 15 10.52 -14.94 2.88
N MET A 16 9.27 -14.62 3.19
CA MET A 16 8.89 -13.78 4.33
C MET A 16 8.65 -14.64 5.58
N ARG A 17 9.42 -14.47 6.64
CA ARG A 17 9.21 -15.19 7.92
C ARG A 17 8.13 -14.54 8.77
N ALA A 18 8.19 -13.22 8.90
CA ALA A 18 7.25 -12.41 9.64
C ALA A 18 7.20 -11.01 9.02
N ARG A 19 6.16 -10.22 9.34
CA ARG A 19 6.11 -8.82 8.90
C ARG A 19 7.06 -7.96 9.73
N THR A 20 8.14 -7.49 9.11
CA THR A 20 9.12 -6.56 9.69
C THR A 20 9.10 -5.24 8.93
N LYS A 21 9.15 -4.10 9.65
CA LYS A 21 8.95 -2.76 9.05
C LYS A 21 10.17 -1.85 9.18
N LYS A 22 10.80 -1.83 10.34
CA LYS A 22 11.88 -0.87 10.68
C LYS A 22 12.95 -1.56 11.53
N PRO A 23 13.97 -2.11 10.91
CA PRO A 23 14.17 -2.26 9.47
C PRO A 23 13.40 -3.47 8.89
N PRO A 24 13.16 -3.52 7.56
CA PRO A 24 12.73 -4.75 6.90
C PRO A 24 13.91 -5.74 6.86
N LEU A 25 13.63 -7.02 7.11
CA LEU A 25 14.66 -8.06 7.25
C LEU A 25 14.65 -9.07 6.09
N ASP A 26 13.82 -8.89 5.09
CA ASP A 26 13.76 -9.69 3.87
C ASP A 26 13.27 -8.88 2.68
N PRO A 27 13.50 -9.35 1.44
CA PRO A 27 13.13 -8.63 0.22
C PRO A 27 11.65 -8.31 0.09
N VAL A 28 10.75 -9.21 0.53
CA VAL A 28 9.30 -9.00 0.49
C VAL A 28 8.91 -7.84 1.41
N ASN A 29 9.43 -7.86 2.65
CA ASN A 29 9.18 -6.78 3.61
C ASN A 29 9.75 -5.44 3.13
N ALA A 30 10.91 -5.44 2.45
CA ALA A 30 11.50 -4.22 1.87
C ALA A 30 10.59 -3.64 0.78
N ALA A 31 10.15 -4.46 -0.18
CA ALA A 31 9.28 -4.05 -1.27
C ALA A 31 7.90 -3.55 -0.75
N LEU A 32 7.27 -4.28 0.17
CA LEU A 32 6.01 -3.88 0.79
C LEU A 32 6.15 -2.58 1.58
N SER A 33 7.22 -2.42 2.37
CA SER A 33 7.43 -1.20 3.17
C SER A 33 7.61 0.03 2.29
N PHE A 34 8.34 -0.12 1.17
CA PHE A 34 8.52 0.95 0.20
C PHE A 34 7.19 1.35 -0.45
N LEU A 35 6.39 0.37 -0.90
CA LEU A 35 5.11 0.65 -1.56
C LEU A 35 4.09 1.23 -0.58
N TYR A 36 4.04 0.76 0.66
CA TYR A 36 3.18 1.35 1.69
C TYR A 36 3.55 2.80 2.02
N ALA A 37 4.84 3.15 2.01
CA ALA A 37 5.25 4.56 2.19
C ALA A 37 4.70 5.45 1.07
N ILE A 38 4.77 4.99 -0.18
CA ILE A 38 4.20 5.71 -1.33
C ILE A 38 2.67 5.86 -1.19
N MET A 39 1.98 4.79 -0.82
CA MET A 39 0.53 4.82 -0.62
C MET A 39 0.15 5.73 0.55
N THR A 40 0.91 5.73 1.64
CA THR A 40 0.69 6.65 2.78
C THR A 40 0.71 8.10 2.31
N THR A 41 1.70 8.49 1.50
CA THR A 41 1.77 9.84 0.94
C THR A 41 0.55 10.17 0.08
N ALA A 42 0.08 9.23 -0.76
CA ALA A 42 -1.11 9.44 -1.59
C ALA A 42 -2.37 9.63 -0.73
N TYR A 43 -2.56 8.82 0.31
CA TYR A 43 -3.69 8.98 1.24
C TYR A 43 -3.59 10.27 2.08
N THR A 44 -2.39 10.66 2.52
CA THR A 44 -2.17 11.92 3.22
C THR A 44 -2.64 13.09 2.35
N SER A 45 -2.16 13.16 1.09
CA SER A 45 -2.58 14.22 0.16
C SER A 45 -4.09 14.20 -0.11
N ALA A 46 -4.68 13.02 -0.25
CA ALA A 46 -6.12 12.88 -0.47
C ALA A 46 -6.95 13.36 0.73
N LEU A 47 -6.56 13.00 1.95
CA LEU A 47 -7.23 13.44 3.18
C LEU A 47 -7.14 14.97 3.36
N GLU A 48 -5.97 15.53 3.18
CA GLU A 48 -5.75 16.98 3.26
C GLU A 48 -6.56 17.74 2.21
N SER A 49 -6.72 17.17 1.00
CA SER A 49 -7.52 17.80 -0.08
C SER A 49 -9.01 17.93 0.25
N VAL A 50 -9.53 17.12 1.17
CA VAL A 50 -10.93 17.19 1.65
C VAL A 50 -11.05 17.81 3.03
N GLY A 51 -9.96 18.41 3.56
CA GLY A 51 -9.93 19.13 4.84
C GLY A 51 -9.84 18.24 6.07
N LEU A 52 -9.41 16.98 5.92
CA LEU A 52 -9.19 16.05 7.04
C LEU A 52 -7.71 16.04 7.44
N ASP A 53 -7.45 16.11 8.76
CA ASP A 53 -6.10 15.95 9.30
C ASP A 53 -5.68 14.47 9.23
N SER A 54 -4.66 14.18 8.43
CA SER A 54 -4.14 12.83 8.22
C SER A 54 -3.56 12.17 9.47
N CYS A 55 -3.30 12.94 10.53
CA CYS A 55 -2.71 12.44 11.78
C CYS A 55 -3.73 11.83 12.74
N TYR A 56 -5.02 12.19 12.65
CA TYR A 56 -6.07 11.71 13.57
C TYR A 56 -6.72 10.43 13.05
N GLY A 57 -6.12 9.26 13.39
CA GLY A 57 -6.64 7.93 13.04
C GLY A 57 -7.68 7.40 14.00
N PHE A 58 -8.48 6.42 13.54
CA PHE A 58 -9.48 5.70 14.34
C PHE A 58 -8.91 4.46 15.02
N TYR A 59 -8.04 3.71 14.32
CA TYR A 59 -7.43 2.47 14.79
C TYR A 59 -5.98 2.64 15.21
N HIS A 60 -5.25 3.49 14.51
CA HIS A 60 -3.86 3.75 14.83
C HIS A 60 -3.76 4.90 15.85
N ALA A 61 -3.15 4.61 17.01
CA ALA A 61 -2.89 5.61 18.04
C ALA A 61 -2.10 6.81 17.49
N LEU A 62 -2.43 7.99 17.98
CA LEU A 62 -1.69 9.22 17.70
C LEU A 62 -0.22 9.06 18.08
N ARG A 63 0.65 9.35 17.13
CA ARG A 63 2.09 9.44 17.34
C ARG A 63 2.62 10.65 16.57
N SER A 64 3.47 11.44 17.19
CA SER A 64 4.14 12.56 16.52
C SER A 64 4.81 12.12 15.23
N GLY A 65 4.56 12.85 14.13
CA GLY A 65 5.09 12.55 12.80
C GLY A 65 4.51 11.33 12.09
N ARG A 66 3.36 10.79 12.55
CA ARG A 66 2.68 9.66 11.91
C ARG A 66 1.32 10.07 11.38
N SER A 67 1.09 9.87 10.09
CA SER A 67 -0.22 10.02 9.45
C SER A 67 -1.11 8.80 9.79
N SER A 68 -1.65 8.78 11.02
CA SER A 68 -2.40 7.65 11.56
C SER A 68 -3.66 7.35 10.75
N LEU A 69 -4.41 8.38 10.32
CA LEU A 69 -5.61 8.23 9.49
C LEU A 69 -5.28 7.70 8.09
N SER A 70 -4.16 8.16 7.50
CA SER A 70 -3.68 7.58 6.24
C SER A 70 -3.37 6.09 6.38
N CYS A 71 -2.78 5.68 7.52
CA CYS A 71 -2.52 4.27 7.80
C CYS A 71 -3.82 3.46 7.94
N ASP A 72 -4.87 4.04 8.54
CA ASP A 72 -6.17 3.38 8.68
C ASP A 72 -6.80 3.12 7.31
N LEU A 73 -6.83 4.13 6.43
CA LEU A 73 -7.39 3.97 5.09
C LEU A 73 -6.57 3.05 4.17
N ILE A 74 -5.25 2.97 4.37
CA ILE A 74 -4.41 2.03 3.61
C ILE A 74 -4.81 0.58 3.88
N GLU A 75 -5.25 0.24 5.08
CA GLU A 75 -5.65 -1.14 5.40
C GLU A 75 -6.77 -1.64 4.47
N GLU A 76 -7.65 -0.76 3.99
CA GLU A 76 -8.70 -1.10 3.02
C GLU A 76 -8.15 -1.48 1.63
N THR A 77 -7.02 -0.90 1.25
CA THR A 77 -6.40 -1.05 -0.08
C THR A 77 -5.07 -1.79 -0.06
N ARG A 78 -4.70 -2.30 1.08
CA ARG A 78 -3.45 -3.02 1.32
C ARG A 78 -3.21 -4.17 0.35
N CYS A 79 -4.27 -4.89 -0.02
CA CYS A 79 -4.24 -5.98 -0.99
C CYS A 79 -3.72 -5.54 -2.38
N ILE A 80 -3.88 -4.27 -2.74
CA ILE A 80 -3.33 -3.73 -4.00
C ILE A 80 -1.79 -3.75 -3.96
N ALA A 81 -1.18 -3.28 -2.87
CA ALA A 81 0.27 -3.32 -2.71
C ALA A 81 0.81 -4.75 -2.70
N GLU A 82 0.15 -5.63 -1.95
CA GLU A 82 0.53 -7.03 -1.86
C GLU A 82 0.47 -7.73 -3.22
N ARG A 83 -0.58 -7.47 -4.01
CA ARG A 83 -0.72 -8.00 -5.37
C ARG A 83 0.37 -7.47 -6.31
N ILE A 84 0.71 -6.18 -6.25
CA ILE A 84 1.80 -5.63 -7.06
C ILE A 84 3.10 -6.35 -6.74
N VAL A 85 3.50 -6.43 -5.47
CA VAL A 85 4.76 -7.07 -5.07
C VAL A 85 4.80 -8.54 -5.49
N LEU A 86 3.72 -9.30 -5.25
CA LEU A 86 3.62 -10.70 -5.69
C LEU A 86 3.75 -10.86 -7.20
N THR A 87 3.10 -9.99 -7.97
CA THR A 87 3.18 -10.02 -9.44
C THR A 87 4.60 -9.76 -9.91
N GLN A 88 5.28 -8.74 -9.37
CA GLN A 88 6.67 -8.45 -9.74
C GLN A 88 7.63 -9.60 -9.42
N ILE A 89 7.42 -10.29 -8.30
CA ILE A 89 8.21 -11.47 -7.91
C ILE A 89 7.91 -12.65 -8.84
N ASN A 90 6.64 -12.97 -9.06
CA ASN A 90 6.24 -14.13 -9.84
C ASN A 90 6.55 -13.99 -11.33
N LEU A 91 6.53 -12.79 -11.87
CA LEU A 91 6.98 -12.49 -13.24
C LEU A 91 8.51 -12.37 -13.35
N LYS A 92 9.26 -12.55 -12.25
CA LYS A 92 10.72 -12.41 -12.19
C LYS A 92 11.24 -11.03 -12.64
N ILE A 93 10.38 -10.01 -12.57
CA ILE A 93 10.77 -8.62 -12.82
C ILE A 93 11.60 -8.11 -11.64
N LEU A 94 11.11 -8.36 -10.41
CA LEU A 94 11.85 -8.12 -9.19
C LEU A 94 12.65 -9.38 -8.82
N THR A 95 13.95 -9.22 -8.65
CA THR A 95 14.91 -10.29 -8.37
C THR A 95 15.77 -9.95 -7.16
N ARG A 96 16.51 -10.91 -6.61
CA ARG A 96 17.44 -10.68 -5.50
C ARG A 96 18.45 -9.55 -5.77
N LYS A 97 18.84 -9.32 -7.04
CA LYS A 97 19.78 -8.26 -7.45
C LYS A 97 19.23 -6.84 -7.25
N ASP A 98 17.93 -6.69 -7.08
CA ASP A 98 17.26 -5.41 -6.87
C ASP A 98 17.28 -4.96 -5.40
N PHE A 99 18.00 -5.69 -4.54
CA PHE A 99 18.08 -5.45 -3.11
C PHE A 99 19.51 -5.33 -2.61
N GLU A 100 19.71 -4.49 -1.60
CA GLU A 100 20.93 -4.33 -0.83
C GLU A 100 20.75 -4.99 0.54
N PHE A 101 21.66 -5.89 0.87
CA PHE A 101 21.68 -6.60 2.15
C PHE A 101 22.75 -5.96 3.04
N GLN A 102 22.32 -5.31 4.11
CA GLN A 102 23.21 -4.61 5.03
C GLN A 102 23.77 -5.55 6.10
N GLU A 103 24.93 -5.22 6.67
CA GLU A 103 25.55 -5.97 7.78
C GLU A 103 24.64 -6.04 9.02
N SER A 104 23.80 -5.01 9.22
CA SER A 104 22.75 -4.97 10.27
C SER A 104 21.64 -5.99 10.10
N GLY A 105 21.62 -6.74 8.98
CA GLY A 105 20.54 -7.63 8.58
C GLY A 105 19.37 -6.92 7.88
N ALA A 106 19.42 -5.60 7.74
CA ALA A 106 18.41 -4.86 7.01
C ALA A 106 18.50 -5.13 5.50
N VAL A 107 17.35 -5.23 4.86
CA VAL A 107 17.23 -5.40 3.41
C VAL A 107 16.50 -4.20 2.82
N LEU A 108 17.12 -3.53 1.85
CA LEU A 108 16.58 -2.34 1.20
C LEU A 108 16.49 -2.54 -0.31
N LEU A 109 15.54 -1.89 -0.96
CA LEU A 109 15.53 -1.79 -2.43
C LEU A 109 16.66 -0.87 -2.90
N ASN A 110 17.46 -1.31 -3.86
CA ASN A 110 18.39 -0.43 -4.58
C ASN A 110 17.64 0.47 -5.59
N ALA A 111 18.35 1.28 -6.35
CA ALA A 111 17.77 2.23 -7.30
C ALA A 111 16.91 1.52 -8.37
N ASP A 112 17.39 0.40 -8.89
CA ASP A 112 16.67 -0.37 -9.92
C ASP A 112 15.42 -1.04 -9.36
N GLY A 113 15.51 -1.64 -8.17
CA GLY A 113 14.37 -2.22 -7.47
C GLY A 113 13.27 -1.18 -7.17
N ARG A 114 13.66 0.01 -6.69
CA ARG A 114 12.72 1.12 -6.49
C ARG A 114 12.05 1.54 -7.79
N LYS A 115 12.80 1.68 -8.89
CA LYS A 115 12.27 2.03 -10.21
C LYS A 115 11.25 1.01 -10.69
N LYS A 116 11.54 -0.30 -10.57
CA LYS A 116 10.62 -1.38 -10.95
C LYS A 116 9.29 -1.31 -10.19
N ILE A 117 9.35 -1.16 -8.86
CA ILE A 117 8.15 -1.02 -8.02
C ILE A 117 7.37 0.26 -8.35
N LEU A 118 8.04 1.38 -8.58
CA LEU A 118 7.40 2.63 -8.97
C LEU A 118 6.69 2.50 -10.32
N THR A 119 7.33 1.87 -11.31
CA THR A 119 6.71 1.61 -12.63
C THR A 119 5.44 0.77 -12.47
N ALA A 120 5.52 -0.35 -11.75
CA ALA A 120 4.37 -1.22 -11.50
C ALA A 120 3.24 -0.48 -10.76
N TRP A 121 3.57 0.40 -9.81
CA TRP A 121 2.60 1.26 -9.13
C TRP A 121 1.93 2.25 -10.07
N GLN A 122 2.70 2.93 -10.97
CA GLN A 122 2.16 3.87 -11.94
C GLN A 122 1.22 3.18 -12.94
N GLU A 123 1.58 1.99 -13.40
CA GLU A 123 0.71 1.17 -14.26
C GLU A 123 -0.58 0.77 -13.53
N ARG A 124 -0.46 0.33 -12.29
CA ARG A 124 -1.63 -0.03 -11.47
C ARG A 124 -2.57 1.15 -11.24
N LYS A 125 -2.04 2.35 -10.99
CA LYS A 125 -2.87 3.55 -10.81
C LYS A 125 -3.77 3.87 -12.01
N ARG A 126 -3.30 3.58 -13.22
CA ARG A 126 -4.06 3.80 -14.47
C ARG A 126 -5.10 2.71 -14.75
N SER A 127 -5.04 1.58 -14.06
CA SER A 127 -6.02 0.53 -14.27
C SER A 127 -7.41 0.96 -13.78
N ILE A 128 -8.41 0.67 -14.61
CA ILE A 128 -9.81 0.98 -14.29
C ILE A 128 -10.39 -0.12 -13.40
N MET A 129 -11.16 0.29 -12.40
CA MET A 129 -11.94 -0.58 -11.54
C MET A 129 -13.33 0.02 -11.30
N THR A 130 -14.29 -0.81 -10.97
CA THR A 130 -15.61 -0.32 -10.53
C THR A 130 -15.58 -0.16 -9.01
N HIS A 131 -15.85 1.05 -8.52
CA HIS A 131 -15.92 1.30 -7.08
C HIS A 131 -17.19 0.66 -6.51
N PRO A 132 -17.08 -0.21 -5.48
CA PRO A 132 -18.23 -1.03 -5.04
C PRO A 132 -19.41 -0.23 -4.50
N TYR A 133 -19.19 0.91 -3.86
CA TYR A 133 -20.24 1.76 -3.32
C TYR A 133 -20.76 2.78 -4.36
N LEU A 134 -19.87 3.45 -5.10
CA LEU A 134 -20.25 4.47 -6.07
C LEU A 134 -20.87 3.86 -7.35
N ASN A 135 -20.58 2.58 -7.64
CA ASN A 135 -20.94 1.88 -8.89
C ASN A 135 -20.40 2.58 -10.15
N GLU A 136 -19.34 3.34 -10.00
CA GLU A 136 -18.66 4.09 -11.07
C GLU A 136 -17.31 3.46 -11.40
N LYS A 137 -16.93 3.57 -12.69
CA LYS A 137 -15.59 3.20 -13.13
C LYS A 137 -14.61 4.31 -12.80
N ILE A 138 -13.62 4.02 -12.00
CA ILE A 138 -12.56 4.95 -11.62
C ILE A 138 -11.19 4.35 -11.88
N GLU A 139 -10.19 5.19 -12.09
CA GLU A 139 -8.79 4.76 -12.04
C GLU A 139 -8.42 4.35 -10.62
N THR A 140 -7.67 3.26 -10.45
CA THR A 140 -7.21 2.78 -9.14
C THR A 140 -6.43 3.88 -8.38
N GLY A 141 -5.76 4.78 -9.10
CA GLY A 141 -5.05 5.92 -8.52
C GLY A 141 -5.94 6.98 -7.86
N LEU A 142 -7.24 7.01 -8.19
CA LEU A 142 -8.23 7.92 -7.59
C LEU A 142 -8.87 7.34 -6.34
N LEU A 143 -8.64 6.07 -6.03
CA LEU A 143 -9.24 5.41 -4.88
C LEU A 143 -8.94 6.11 -3.54
N PRO A 144 -7.72 6.61 -3.25
CA PRO A 144 -7.47 7.40 -2.05
C PRO A 144 -8.38 8.63 -1.94
N TYR A 145 -8.61 9.34 -3.05
CA TYR A 145 -9.46 10.54 -3.08
C TYR A 145 -10.94 10.18 -2.90
N ALA A 146 -11.41 9.12 -3.54
CA ALA A 146 -12.78 8.63 -3.39
C ALA A 146 -13.08 8.25 -1.93
N GLN A 147 -12.20 7.44 -1.31
CA GLN A 147 -12.37 7.03 0.08
C GLN A 147 -12.24 8.19 1.07
N SER A 148 -11.31 9.13 0.83
CA SER A 148 -11.20 10.34 1.68
C SER A 148 -12.44 11.23 1.57
N ALA A 149 -13.01 11.39 0.37
CA ALA A 149 -14.25 12.15 0.18
C ALA A 149 -15.44 11.48 0.86
N LEU A 150 -15.56 10.14 0.77
CA LEU A 150 -16.62 9.39 1.46
C LEU A 150 -16.47 9.47 2.98
N LEU A 151 -15.25 9.41 3.50
CA LEU A 151 -14.99 9.61 4.92
C LEU A 151 -15.38 11.01 5.38
N ALA A 152 -15.03 12.05 4.61
CA ALA A 152 -15.40 13.43 4.92
C ALA A 152 -16.92 13.61 4.93
N LYS A 153 -17.65 13.01 3.98
CA LYS A 153 -19.12 13.00 3.95
C LYS A 153 -19.72 12.31 5.19
N TYR A 154 -19.17 11.18 5.58
CA TYR A 154 -19.60 10.48 6.79
C TYR A 154 -19.40 11.32 8.05
N ILE A 155 -18.21 11.94 8.21
CA ILE A 155 -17.92 12.80 9.38
C ILE A 155 -18.86 14.02 9.43
N ARG A 156 -19.27 14.57 8.29
CA ARG A 156 -20.24 15.67 8.22
C ARG A 156 -21.71 15.23 8.38
N GLY A 157 -21.97 13.94 8.50
CA GLY A 157 -23.33 13.39 8.62
C GLY A 157 -24.13 13.41 7.30
N GLU A 158 -23.45 13.51 6.15
CA GLU A 158 -24.09 13.50 4.81
C GLU A 158 -24.44 12.07 4.36
N ILE A 159 -23.80 11.06 4.93
CA ILE A 159 -24.09 9.64 4.75
C ILE A 159 -24.13 8.95 6.10
N GLU A 160 -25.00 7.94 6.25
CA GLU A 160 -25.26 7.27 7.54
C GLU A 160 -24.10 6.39 7.99
N GLU A 161 -23.41 5.74 7.05
CA GLU A 161 -22.30 4.84 7.33
C GLU A 161 -21.11 5.11 6.38
N TYR A 162 -19.90 4.93 6.89
CA TYR A 162 -18.72 4.98 6.05
C TYR A 162 -18.59 3.69 5.22
N PRO A 163 -18.67 3.77 3.88
CA PRO A 163 -18.59 2.60 3.02
C PRO A 163 -17.13 2.15 2.84
N CYS A 164 -16.61 1.34 3.74
CA CYS A 164 -15.27 0.76 3.63
C CYS A 164 -15.06 0.12 2.26
N PHE A 165 -13.89 0.34 1.67
CA PHE A 165 -13.55 -0.28 0.40
C PHE A 165 -13.22 -1.77 0.61
N LEU A 166 -14.06 -2.65 0.07
CA LEU A 166 -13.85 -4.09 0.05
C LEU A 166 -13.63 -4.54 -1.39
N MET A 167 -12.39 -4.95 -1.70
CA MET A 167 -12.07 -5.49 -3.01
C MET A 167 -12.71 -6.88 -3.14
N LYS A 168 -13.58 -7.04 -4.11
CA LYS A 168 -14.18 -8.34 -4.50
C LYS A 168 -13.24 -9.15 -5.38
#